data_62b4fcb52017ac0c3a9a55151e3c7961
#
_entry.id   62b4fcb52017ac0c3a9a55151e3c7961
#
_cell.length_a   1.000
_cell.length_b   1.000
_cell.length_c   1.000
_cell.angle_alpha   90.00
_cell.angle_beta   90.00
_cell.angle_gamma   90.00
#
_symmetry.space_group_name_H-M   'P 1'
#
loop_
_entity.id
_entity.type
_entity.pdbx_description
1 polymer ?
#
loop_
_entity_poly.entity_id
_entity_poly.type
_entity_poly.pdbx_seq_one_letter_code
_entity_poly.pdbx_strand_id
1 'polypeptide(L)'
;MTAHSFIYRLAYIVLAIFSIALAGCDVHEFPELPASHQVKLHLSFSTDLPVWEHSIDYRSDLPSVTEPLSGIMHYTVRIYPHYDKARALPQCVAEYSFSRNVAGFYDCDADVEIPNGNYDVMVWADFYEGGGDASHPFYYISDFSAISLTMPHRAVTDYRDAFRGVVNVSVDNSQAQQVVEVPMQRPLAKFEFVTIDLKEFVTNEAHRLSAKDAALSPENAPAEVPSRVSLDDYRVIVYYEGYMPSVFNMFTDRPVDSRTGAAFESTLSQLSDSEASLGFDYVMVNHAETAVSVRIALLSADGEVISTTPAIRVPLKRSVHTIMRDKFITMRASGGIGVDSDYDGEFNIFLKRFLRRGSAF
;
A
#
# COMPACT_ATOMS: atom_id res chain seq x y z
N MET A 1 -63.58 -64.23 -31.36
CA MET A 1 -62.69 -63.04 -31.53
C MET A 1 -61.27 -63.56 -31.53
N THR A 2 -60.65 -63.50 -32.68
CA THR A 2 -59.41 -64.23 -32.96
C THR A 2 -58.20 -63.53 -32.35
N ALA A 3 -57.25 -64.31 -31.82
CA ALA A 3 -55.99 -63.88 -31.21
C ALA A 3 -55.22 -62.82 -32.01
N HIS A 4 -55.39 -62.80 -33.31
CA HIS A 4 -54.80 -61.79 -34.25
C HIS A 4 -55.26 -60.37 -33.98
N SER A 5 -56.54 -60.16 -33.65
CA SER A 5 -57.05 -58.80 -33.37
C SER A 5 -56.48 -58.19 -32.09
N PHE A 6 -56.15 -59.03 -31.13
CA PHE A 6 -55.54 -58.61 -29.89
C PHE A 6 -54.08 -58.20 -30.06
N ILE A 7 -53.32 -58.96 -30.85
CA ILE A 7 -51.89 -58.68 -31.17
C ILE A 7 -51.76 -57.35 -31.92
N TYR A 8 -52.62 -57.06 -32.90
CA TYR A 8 -52.59 -55.80 -33.61
C TYR A 8 -52.92 -54.60 -32.73
N ARG A 9 -53.88 -54.72 -31.82
CA ARG A 9 -54.19 -53.65 -30.88
C ARG A 9 -53.05 -53.41 -29.92
N LEU A 10 -52.38 -54.45 -29.43
CA LEU A 10 -51.21 -54.30 -28.57
C LEU A 10 -50.05 -53.65 -29.29
N ALA A 11 -49.78 -54.04 -30.56
CA ALA A 11 -48.74 -53.44 -31.40
C ALA A 11 -49.01 -51.93 -31.66
N TYR A 12 -50.27 -51.55 -31.91
CA TYR A 12 -50.58 -50.11 -32.06
C TYR A 12 -50.44 -49.32 -30.75
N ILE A 13 -50.74 -49.89 -29.62
CA ILE A 13 -50.56 -49.22 -28.31
C ILE A 13 -49.05 -49.05 -28.02
N VAL A 14 -48.24 -50.04 -28.29
CA VAL A 14 -46.78 -49.99 -28.10
C VAL A 14 -46.17 -48.97 -29.06
N LEU A 15 -46.63 -48.92 -30.33
CA LEU A 15 -46.16 -47.96 -31.30
C LEU A 15 -46.54 -46.50 -30.92
N ALA A 16 -47.75 -46.31 -30.39
CA ALA A 16 -48.21 -45.00 -29.91
C ALA A 16 -47.44 -44.53 -28.67
N ILE A 17 -47.12 -45.42 -27.75
CA ILE A 17 -46.30 -45.10 -26.56
C ILE A 17 -44.86 -44.76 -27.00
N PHE A 18 -44.31 -45.48 -27.99
CA PHE A 18 -42.97 -45.21 -28.52
C PHE A 18 -42.89 -43.88 -29.27
N SER A 19 -43.97 -43.49 -29.98
CA SER A 19 -44.04 -42.18 -30.66
C SER A 19 -44.13 -41.02 -29.67
N ILE A 20 -44.79 -41.16 -28.54
CA ILE A 20 -44.89 -40.15 -27.48
C ILE A 20 -43.54 -40.00 -26.73
N ALA A 21 -42.78 -41.12 -26.56
CA ALA A 21 -41.49 -41.10 -25.93
C ALA A 21 -40.42 -40.41 -26.80
N LEU A 22 -40.59 -40.38 -28.14
CA LEU A 22 -39.69 -39.69 -29.08
C LEU A 22 -39.99 -38.18 -29.25
N ALA A 23 -41.20 -37.75 -28.84
CA ALA A 23 -41.59 -36.34 -28.92
C ALA A 23 -41.18 -35.52 -27.69
N GLY A 24 -40.59 -36.17 -26.66
CA GLY A 24 -40.26 -35.55 -25.38
C GLY A 24 -38.79 -35.13 -25.20
N CYS A 25 -38.01 -35.10 -26.29
CA CYS A 25 -36.70 -34.40 -26.22
C CYS A 25 -36.92 -32.95 -26.66
N ASP A 26 -37.52 -32.14 -25.79
CA ASP A 26 -37.17 -30.73 -25.79
C ASP A 26 -35.65 -30.69 -25.50
N VAL A 27 -34.85 -30.45 -26.52
CA VAL A 27 -33.49 -30.02 -26.34
C VAL A 27 -33.59 -28.74 -25.53
N HIS A 28 -33.32 -28.81 -24.25
CA HIS A 28 -33.01 -27.62 -23.49
C HIS A 28 -31.85 -26.96 -24.20
N GLU A 29 -32.16 -26.01 -25.08
CA GLU A 29 -31.16 -25.08 -25.56
C GLU A 29 -30.54 -24.51 -24.32
N PHE A 30 -29.26 -24.78 -24.11
CA PHE A 30 -28.50 -24.10 -23.03
C PHE A 30 -28.73 -22.62 -23.26
N PRO A 31 -29.08 -21.85 -22.22
CA PRO A 31 -29.24 -20.42 -22.39
C PRO A 31 -27.97 -19.91 -23.08
N GLU A 32 -28.16 -19.24 -24.20
CA GLU A 32 -27.06 -18.63 -24.92
C GLU A 32 -26.29 -17.79 -23.91
N LEU A 33 -24.99 -18.03 -23.84
CA LEU A 33 -24.13 -17.19 -23.01
C LEU A 33 -24.35 -15.73 -23.43
N PRO A 34 -24.55 -14.80 -22.50
CA PRO A 34 -24.76 -13.41 -22.85
C PRO A 34 -23.62 -12.97 -23.76
N ALA A 35 -23.95 -12.28 -24.86
CA ALA A 35 -22.97 -11.76 -25.80
C ALA A 35 -21.94 -10.94 -25.00
N SER A 36 -20.65 -11.25 -25.17
CA SER A 36 -19.56 -10.51 -24.56
C SER A 36 -18.95 -9.55 -25.58
N HIS A 37 -18.44 -8.43 -25.11
CA HIS A 37 -17.86 -7.38 -25.92
C HIS A 37 -16.42 -7.11 -25.50
N GLN A 38 -15.60 -6.80 -26.50
CA GLN A 38 -14.24 -6.32 -26.27
C GLN A 38 -14.31 -4.87 -25.77
N VAL A 39 -13.81 -4.65 -24.56
CA VAL A 39 -13.67 -3.33 -23.93
C VAL A 39 -12.20 -3.04 -23.75
N LYS A 40 -11.74 -1.91 -24.27
CA LYS A 40 -10.39 -1.44 -24.04
C LYS A 40 -10.39 -0.52 -22.82
N LEU A 41 -9.67 -0.90 -21.78
CA LEU A 41 -9.43 -0.06 -20.60
C LEU A 41 -8.15 0.74 -20.84
N HIS A 42 -8.24 2.06 -20.81
CA HIS A 42 -7.09 2.94 -20.79
C HIS A 42 -6.78 3.32 -19.34
N LEU A 43 -5.69 2.78 -18.77
CA LEU A 43 -5.26 3.02 -17.42
C LEU A 43 -4.35 4.25 -17.39
N SER A 44 -4.82 5.36 -16.81
CA SER A 44 -4.09 6.62 -16.71
C SER A 44 -3.66 6.90 -15.27
N PHE A 45 -2.36 7.13 -15.05
CA PHE A 45 -1.78 7.16 -13.70
C PHE A 45 -1.50 8.59 -13.24
N SER A 46 -2.01 8.92 -12.06
CA SER A 46 -1.57 10.10 -11.31
C SER A 46 -0.37 9.73 -10.45
N THR A 47 0.83 10.04 -10.95
CA THR A 47 2.10 9.67 -10.30
C THR A 47 2.63 10.77 -9.38
N ASP A 48 2.05 11.95 -9.37
CA ASP A 48 2.46 13.06 -8.51
C ASP A 48 2.45 12.68 -7.04
N LEU A 49 3.51 13.05 -6.34
CA LEU A 49 3.69 12.81 -4.91
C LEU A 49 4.22 14.10 -4.25
N PRO A 50 3.39 15.14 -4.11
CA PRO A 50 3.80 16.41 -3.55
C PRO A 50 4.32 16.22 -2.12
N VAL A 51 5.39 16.97 -1.79
CA VAL A 51 6.04 16.89 -0.47
C VAL A 51 5.39 17.87 0.49
N TRP A 52 5.09 17.39 1.69
CA TRP A 52 4.79 18.17 2.87
C TRP A 52 5.94 18.09 3.85
N GLU A 53 6.69 19.16 4.02
CA GLU A 53 7.67 19.23 5.10
C GLU A 53 7.00 19.69 6.39
N HIS A 54 7.25 18.94 7.45
CA HIS A 54 6.91 19.28 8.82
C HIS A 54 8.19 19.43 9.62
N SER A 55 8.50 20.64 10.00
CA SER A 55 9.37 20.94 11.14
C SER A 55 8.52 21.52 12.25
N ILE A 56 9.06 21.62 13.46
CA ILE A 56 8.33 22.09 14.64
C ILE A 56 7.69 23.46 14.39
N ASP A 57 8.31 24.31 13.57
CA ASP A 57 7.87 25.68 13.34
C ASP A 57 7.34 26.00 11.93
N TYR A 58 7.41 25.06 10.97
CA TYR A 58 7.15 25.39 9.57
C TYR A 58 6.55 24.25 8.78
N ARG A 59 5.50 24.57 8.01
CA ARG A 59 4.90 23.70 7.00
C ARG A 59 5.11 24.35 5.64
N SER A 60 5.79 23.66 4.72
CA SER A 60 5.87 24.07 3.32
C SER A 60 5.23 23.00 2.43
N ASP A 61 4.43 23.44 1.47
CA ASP A 61 3.95 22.59 0.38
C ASP A 61 4.92 22.82 -0.80
N LEU A 62 5.96 22.01 -0.89
CA LEU A 62 6.88 22.07 -2.02
C LEU A 62 6.43 21.07 -3.09
N PRO A 63 6.36 21.48 -4.37
CA PRO A 63 6.19 20.52 -5.43
C PRO A 63 7.45 19.64 -5.48
N SER A 64 7.29 18.37 -5.16
CA SER A 64 8.35 17.39 -5.38
C SER A 64 8.16 16.79 -6.77
N VAL A 65 9.21 16.80 -7.56
CA VAL A 65 9.32 15.96 -8.76
C VAL A 65 9.89 14.63 -8.29
N THR A 66 9.02 13.70 -7.92
CA THR A 66 9.45 12.32 -7.68
C THR A 66 9.59 11.69 -9.07
N GLU A 67 10.78 11.23 -9.41
CA GLU A 67 10.95 10.44 -10.63
C GLU A 67 10.19 9.12 -10.48
N PRO A 68 9.31 8.80 -11.43
CA PRO A 68 8.57 7.53 -11.38
C PRO A 68 9.53 6.34 -11.44
N LEU A 69 9.21 5.29 -10.70
CA LEU A 69 10.01 4.08 -10.63
C LEU A 69 10.07 3.35 -11.98
N SER A 70 11.20 2.70 -12.20
CA SER A 70 11.36 1.71 -13.27
C SER A 70 11.34 0.31 -12.66
N GLY A 71 10.58 -0.61 -13.28
CA GLY A 71 10.47 -1.99 -12.78
C GLY A 71 9.32 -2.73 -13.40
N ILE A 72 8.99 -3.89 -12.85
CA ILE A 72 7.83 -4.67 -13.29
C ILE A 72 6.63 -4.29 -12.43
N MET A 73 5.62 -3.73 -13.09
CA MET A 73 4.32 -3.43 -12.49
C MET A 73 3.34 -4.53 -12.86
N HIS A 74 2.60 -5.00 -11.87
CA HIS A 74 1.53 -5.98 -11.98
C HIS A 74 0.19 -5.29 -11.92
N TYR A 75 -0.73 -5.75 -12.77
CA TYR A 75 -2.08 -5.22 -12.89
C TYR A 75 -3.07 -6.36 -12.68
N THR A 76 -4.02 -6.15 -11.80
CA THR A 76 -5.17 -7.05 -11.62
C THR A 76 -6.44 -6.26 -11.85
N VAL A 77 -7.21 -6.68 -12.84
CA VAL A 77 -8.50 -6.11 -13.21
C VAL A 77 -9.58 -7.09 -12.77
N ARG A 78 -10.56 -6.64 -11.98
CA ARG A 78 -11.74 -7.41 -11.60
C ARG A 78 -13.00 -6.69 -12.00
N ILE A 79 -13.93 -7.43 -12.55
CA ILE A 79 -15.20 -6.94 -13.07
C ILE A 79 -16.30 -7.48 -12.18
N TYR A 80 -17.08 -6.57 -11.61
CA TYR A 80 -18.19 -6.88 -10.72
C TYR A 80 -19.50 -6.34 -11.31
N PRO A 81 -20.63 -7.06 -11.24
CA PRO A 81 -21.92 -6.46 -11.56
C PRO A 81 -22.11 -5.20 -10.71
N HIS A 82 -22.59 -4.12 -11.34
CA HIS A 82 -22.89 -2.90 -10.60
C HIS A 82 -23.90 -3.19 -9.50
N TYR A 83 -23.58 -2.79 -8.27
CA TYR A 83 -24.36 -3.14 -7.09
C TYR A 83 -24.74 -1.92 -6.25
N ASP A 84 -25.88 -2.02 -5.59
CA ASP A 84 -26.24 -1.08 -4.54
C ASP A 84 -25.40 -1.36 -3.28
N LYS A 85 -24.66 -0.34 -2.83
CA LYS A 85 -23.76 -0.43 -1.65
C LYS A 85 -24.46 -0.89 -0.35
N ALA A 86 -25.78 -0.90 -0.33
CA ALA A 86 -26.57 -1.41 0.81
C ALA A 86 -26.71 -2.95 0.83
N ARG A 87 -26.27 -3.64 -0.22
CA ARG A 87 -26.38 -5.09 -0.36
C ARG A 87 -25.03 -5.78 -0.12
N ALA A 88 -25.05 -7.11 -0.08
CA ALA A 88 -23.84 -7.92 -0.03
C ALA A 88 -22.94 -7.62 -1.24
N LEU A 89 -21.62 -7.73 -1.06
CA LEU A 89 -20.66 -7.54 -2.15
C LEU A 89 -20.94 -8.51 -3.30
N PRO A 90 -20.90 -8.05 -4.56
CA PRO A 90 -21.12 -8.88 -5.72
C PRO A 90 -19.99 -9.88 -5.92
N GLN A 91 -20.28 -10.99 -6.57
CA GLN A 91 -19.23 -11.91 -7.04
C GLN A 91 -18.53 -11.31 -8.27
N CYS A 92 -17.22 -11.52 -8.35
CA CYS A 92 -16.43 -11.19 -9.53
C CYS A 92 -16.90 -12.05 -10.72
N VAL A 93 -17.22 -11.41 -11.84
CA VAL A 93 -17.64 -12.10 -13.07
C VAL A 93 -16.49 -12.37 -14.01
N ALA A 94 -15.42 -11.58 -13.96
CA ALA A 94 -14.20 -11.79 -14.72
C ALA A 94 -13.00 -11.18 -14.00
N GLU A 95 -11.84 -11.83 -14.16
CA GLU A 95 -10.57 -11.37 -13.63
C GLU A 95 -9.50 -11.48 -14.72
N TYR A 96 -8.69 -10.42 -14.84
CA TYR A 96 -7.55 -10.35 -15.75
C TYR A 96 -6.33 -9.90 -14.96
N SER A 97 -5.20 -10.57 -15.18
CA SER A 97 -3.93 -10.20 -14.57
C SER A 97 -2.84 -10.18 -15.63
N PHE A 98 -2.04 -9.13 -15.63
CA PHE A 98 -0.91 -9.00 -16.53
C PHE A 98 0.21 -8.18 -15.87
N SER A 99 1.41 -8.23 -16.47
CA SER A 99 2.57 -7.50 -15.98
C SER A 99 3.22 -6.74 -17.11
N ARG A 100 3.79 -5.58 -16.80
CA ARG A 100 4.57 -4.77 -17.75
C ARG A 100 5.85 -4.26 -17.12
N ASN A 101 6.90 -4.22 -17.92
CA ASN A 101 8.10 -3.48 -17.55
C ASN A 101 7.83 -1.99 -17.83
N VAL A 102 7.88 -1.17 -16.79
CA VAL A 102 7.65 0.26 -16.86
C VAL A 102 8.97 1.02 -16.60
N ALA A 103 9.17 2.12 -17.32
CA ALA A 103 10.36 2.97 -17.23
C ALA A 103 9.92 4.42 -17.00
N GLY A 104 9.35 4.69 -15.82
CA GLY A 104 8.88 6.01 -15.44
C GLY A 104 7.57 6.45 -16.05
N PHE A 105 6.92 5.64 -16.87
CA PHE A 105 5.62 5.88 -17.46
C PHE A 105 4.73 4.65 -17.28
N TYR A 106 3.58 4.80 -16.66
CA TYR A 106 2.73 3.69 -16.21
C TYR A 106 1.46 3.53 -17.02
N ASP A 107 1.04 4.56 -17.80
CA ASP A 107 -0.18 4.50 -18.58
C ASP A 107 -0.13 3.35 -19.57
N CYS A 108 -1.23 2.61 -19.64
CA CYS A 108 -1.30 1.45 -20.53
C CYS A 108 -2.72 1.08 -20.87
N ASP A 109 -2.86 0.34 -21.98
CA ASP A 109 -4.11 -0.24 -22.39
C ASP A 109 -4.21 -1.70 -21.97
N ALA A 110 -5.41 -2.12 -21.56
CA ALA A 110 -5.76 -3.51 -21.29
C ALA A 110 -7.07 -3.85 -22.03
N ASP A 111 -7.04 -4.90 -22.83
CA ASP A 111 -8.23 -5.42 -23.51
C ASP A 111 -8.89 -6.47 -22.60
N VAL A 112 -10.17 -6.28 -22.30
CA VAL A 112 -10.98 -7.17 -21.47
C VAL A 112 -12.27 -7.54 -22.20
N GLU A 113 -12.83 -8.68 -21.89
CA GLU A 113 -14.07 -9.16 -22.43
C GLU A 113 -15.16 -9.09 -21.35
N ILE A 114 -16.22 -8.31 -21.62
CA ILE A 114 -17.28 -8.06 -20.63
C ILE A 114 -18.63 -8.39 -21.26
N PRO A 115 -19.50 -9.17 -20.60
CA PRO A 115 -20.88 -9.37 -21.06
C PRO A 115 -21.69 -8.08 -21.07
N ASN A 116 -22.81 -8.05 -21.80
CA ASN A 116 -23.75 -6.93 -21.75
C ASN A 116 -24.25 -6.70 -20.31
N GLY A 117 -24.29 -5.46 -19.88
CA GLY A 117 -24.74 -5.08 -18.54
C GLY A 117 -24.04 -3.87 -17.96
N ASN A 118 -24.31 -3.59 -16.70
CA ASN A 118 -23.65 -2.54 -15.93
C ASN A 118 -22.67 -3.15 -14.95
N TYR A 119 -21.43 -2.68 -14.96
CA TYR A 119 -20.33 -3.24 -14.17
C TYR A 119 -19.53 -2.17 -13.47
N ASP A 120 -18.99 -2.53 -12.32
CA ASP A 120 -17.91 -1.82 -11.67
C ASP A 120 -16.60 -2.52 -12.05
N VAL A 121 -15.77 -1.87 -12.83
CA VAL A 121 -14.42 -2.31 -13.19
C VAL A 121 -13.46 -1.76 -12.15
N MET A 122 -12.78 -2.65 -11.45
CA MET A 122 -11.81 -2.31 -10.40
C MET A 122 -10.42 -2.78 -10.82
N VAL A 123 -9.45 -1.91 -10.70
CA VAL A 123 -8.05 -2.19 -11.07
C VAL A 123 -7.15 -1.92 -9.87
N TRP A 124 -6.27 -2.86 -9.57
CA TRP A 124 -5.14 -2.70 -8.67
C TRP A 124 -3.84 -2.85 -9.46
N ALA A 125 -2.88 -1.95 -9.23
CA ALA A 125 -1.56 -2.01 -9.82
C ALA A 125 -0.50 -1.79 -8.73
N ASP A 126 0.51 -2.66 -8.68
CA ASP A 126 1.61 -2.59 -7.72
C ASP A 126 2.90 -3.14 -8.32
N PHE A 127 4.00 -2.85 -7.65
CA PHE A 127 5.32 -3.37 -8.01
C PHE A 127 5.67 -4.62 -7.22
N TYR A 128 6.53 -5.44 -7.81
CA TYR A 128 7.22 -6.52 -7.11
C TYR A 128 8.70 -6.17 -6.96
N GLU A 129 9.26 -6.54 -5.83
CA GLU A 129 10.67 -6.31 -5.56
C GLU A 129 11.58 -7.13 -6.48
N GLY A 130 12.71 -6.55 -6.89
CA GLY A 130 13.78 -7.28 -7.57
C GLY A 130 13.58 -7.55 -9.06
N GLY A 131 12.65 -6.86 -9.72
CA GLY A 131 12.56 -6.89 -11.19
C GLY A 131 11.89 -8.13 -11.76
N GLY A 132 10.94 -8.74 -11.05
CA GLY A 132 10.03 -9.72 -11.66
C GLY A 132 9.87 -11.06 -10.98
N ASP A 133 10.37 -11.24 -9.79
CA ASP A 133 10.02 -12.42 -9.02
C ASP A 133 8.65 -12.24 -8.36
N ALA A 134 7.64 -12.86 -8.95
CA ALA A 134 6.27 -12.88 -8.43
C ALA A 134 6.16 -13.49 -7.02
N SER A 135 7.24 -14.08 -6.48
CA SER A 135 7.26 -14.67 -5.15
C SER A 135 7.36 -13.66 -4.01
N HIS A 136 7.65 -12.38 -4.30
CA HIS A 136 7.86 -11.35 -3.27
C HIS A 136 6.94 -10.12 -3.42
N PRO A 137 5.61 -10.29 -3.50
CA PRO A 137 4.67 -9.17 -3.55
C PRO A 137 4.68 -8.40 -2.23
N PHE A 138 4.33 -7.11 -2.26
CA PHE A 138 4.10 -6.31 -1.07
C PHE A 138 2.65 -6.40 -0.57
N TYR A 139 1.74 -6.86 -1.42
CA TYR A 139 0.31 -6.94 -1.15
C TYR A 139 -0.26 -8.31 -1.50
N TYR A 140 -1.15 -8.81 -0.65
CA TYR A 140 -2.03 -9.94 -0.99
C TYR A 140 -3.32 -9.37 -1.58
N ILE A 141 -3.55 -9.61 -2.86
CA ILE A 141 -4.65 -9.05 -3.65
C ILE A 141 -5.73 -10.08 -4.01
N SER A 142 -5.75 -11.23 -3.35
CA SER A 142 -6.73 -12.30 -3.61
C SER A 142 -8.18 -11.88 -3.39
N ASP A 143 -8.42 -10.85 -2.56
CA ASP A 143 -9.73 -10.27 -2.30
C ASP A 143 -9.66 -8.75 -2.31
N PHE A 144 -10.39 -8.10 -3.24
CA PHE A 144 -10.46 -6.65 -3.34
C PHE A 144 -11.23 -5.98 -2.20
N SER A 145 -11.97 -6.74 -1.41
CA SER A 145 -12.54 -6.25 -0.14
C SER A 145 -11.53 -6.24 1.01
N ALA A 146 -10.36 -6.90 0.86
CA ALA A 146 -9.38 -7.10 1.92
C ALA A 146 -7.94 -7.23 1.36
N ILE A 147 -7.50 -6.25 0.57
CA ILE A 147 -6.10 -6.19 0.11
C ILE A 147 -5.21 -5.95 1.32
N SER A 148 -4.34 -6.90 1.64
CA SER A 148 -3.53 -6.87 2.87
C SER A 148 -2.03 -6.78 2.60
N LEU A 149 -1.29 -6.16 3.52
CA LEU A 149 0.17 -6.14 3.47
C LEU A 149 0.75 -7.55 3.68
N THR A 150 1.78 -7.90 2.90
CA THR A 150 2.56 -9.12 3.12
C THR A 150 3.43 -9.00 4.37
N MET A 151 3.85 -10.15 4.92
CA MET A 151 4.74 -10.21 6.09
C MET A 151 5.99 -11.01 5.77
N PRO A 152 7.12 -10.68 6.42
CA PRO A 152 7.34 -9.57 7.34
C PRO A 152 7.14 -8.19 6.69
N HIS A 153 6.83 -7.17 7.52
CA HIS A 153 6.67 -5.79 7.03
C HIS A 153 7.99 -5.29 6.43
N ARG A 154 7.95 -4.82 5.18
CA ARG A 154 9.09 -4.29 4.45
C ARG A 154 8.84 -2.84 4.12
N ALA A 155 9.66 -1.95 4.64
CA ALA A 155 9.64 -0.52 4.36
C ALA A 155 10.92 -0.11 3.62
N VAL A 156 11.18 1.18 3.50
CA VAL A 156 12.39 1.77 2.90
C VAL A 156 12.60 1.31 1.45
N THR A 157 11.51 1.15 0.73
CA THR A 157 11.51 0.82 -0.70
C THR A 157 10.33 1.47 -1.41
N ASP A 158 10.59 2.14 -2.51
CA ASP A 158 9.56 2.76 -3.34
C ASP A 158 8.74 1.73 -4.14
N TYR A 159 9.20 0.48 -4.23
CA TYR A 159 8.41 -0.62 -4.79
C TYR A 159 7.16 -0.97 -3.99
N ARG A 160 6.97 -0.36 -2.81
CA ARG A 160 5.70 -0.42 -2.07
C ARG A 160 4.61 0.51 -2.60
N ASP A 161 4.93 1.34 -3.58
CA ASP A 161 3.92 2.16 -4.22
C ASP A 161 2.88 1.30 -4.93
N ALA A 162 1.62 1.71 -4.86
CA ALA A 162 0.50 1.00 -5.48
C ALA A 162 -0.58 1.99 -5.92
N PHE A 163 -1.37 1.56 -6.90
CA PHE A 163 -2.42 2.37 -7.49
C PHE A 163 -3.72 1.58 -7.58
N ARG A 164 -4.81 2.27 -7.48
CA ARG A 164 -6.17 1.74 -7.65
C ARG A 164 -6.96 2.58 -8.65
N GLY A 165 -7.79 1.92 -9.43
CA GLY A 165 -8.79 2.56 -10.27
C GLY A 165 -10.15 1.88 -10.07
N VAL A 166 -11.24 2.66 -10.11
CA VAL A 166 -12.60 2.14 -10.09
C VAL A 166 -13.46 2.99 -11.01
N VAL A 167 -14.09 2.34 -11.98
CA VAL A 167 -15.01 3.00 -12.91
C VAL A 167 -16.27 2.16 -13.08
N ASN A 168 -17.39 2.83 -13.32
CA ASN A 168 -18.63 2.18 -13.72
C ASN A 168 -18.72 2.14 -15.24
N VAL A 169 -19.05 0.98 -15.80
CA VAL A 169 -19.10 0.73 -17.24
C VAL A 169 -20.44 0.11 -17.61
N SER A 170 -21.12 0.71 -18.57
CA SER A 170 -22.29 0.12 -19.21
C SER A 170 -21.86 -0.47 -20.56
N VAL A 171 -22.04 -1.77 -20.73
CA VAL A 171 -21.68 -2.50 -21.94
C VAL A 171 -22.98 -2.90 -22.66
N ASP A 172 -23.10 -2.51 -23.93
CA ASP A 172 -24.23 -2.85 -24.75
C ASP A 172 -23.77 -3.13 -26.20
N ASN A 173 -24.72 -3.56 -27.06
CA ASN A 173 -24.45 -3.90 -28.46
C ASN A 173 -24.28 -2.68 -29.38
N SER A 174 -24.30 -1.46 -28.87
CA SER A 174 -24.29 -0.24 -29.69
C SER A 174 -22.93 0.07 -30.32
N GLN A 175 -21.84 -0.45 -29.76
CA GLN A 175 -20.47 -0.18 -30.19
C GLN A 175 -19.69 -1.47 -30.42
N ALA A 176 -18.96 -1.54 -31.54
CA ALA A 176 -18.11 -2.68 -31.85
C ALA A 176 -16.89 -2.81 -30.90
N GLN A 177 -16.40 -1.70 -30.37
CA GLN A 177 -15.36 -1.62 -29.37
C GLN A 177 -15.58 -0.38 -28.50
N GLN A 178 -15.60 -0.56 -27.21
CA GLN A 178 -15.71 0.52 -26.23
C GLN A 178 -14.33 0.80 -25.62
N VAL A 179 -13.98 2.10 -25.50
CA VAL A 179 -12.79 2.54 -24.76
C VAL A 179 -13.25 3.18 -23.47
N VAL A 180 -12.66 2.75 -22.34
CA VAL A 180 -13.01 3.22 -21.01
C VAL A 180 -11.75 3.75 -20.32
N GLU A 181 -11.78 5.01 -19.92
CA GLU A 181 -10.74 5.63 -19.13
C GLU A 181 -10.83 5.18 -17.67
N VAL A 182 -9.73 4.69 -17.10
CA VAL A 182 -9.63 4.25 -15.73
C VAL A 182 -8.56 5.08 -15.02
N PRO A 183 -8.93 6.14 -14.28
CA PRO A 183 -7.97 6.95 -13.54
C PRO A 183 -7.40 6.15 -12.37
N MET A 184 -6.10 5.94 -12.40
CA MET A 184 -5.34 5.21 -11.38
C MET A 184 -4.75 6.17 -10.35
N GLN A 185 -5.10 6.02 -9.08
CA GLN A 185 -4.70 6.88 -7.98
C GLN A 185 -4.07 6.07 -6.86
N ARG A 186 -3.10 6.65 -6.13
CA ARG A 186 -2.53 6.00 -4.94
C ARG A 186 -3.55 5.88 -3.82
N PRO A 187 -3.75 4.70 -3.22
CA PRO A 187 -4.46 4.54 -1.96
C PRO A 187 -3.56 4.77 -0.74
N LEU A 188 -2.34 5.23 -0.96
CA LEU A 188 -1.25 5.33 0.01
C LEU A 188 -0.86 6.79 0.27
N ALA A 189 -0.24 7.01 1.43
CA ALA A 189 0.59 8.15 1.75
C ALA A 189 2.02 7.67 2.00
N LYS A 190 3.03 8.47 1.64
CA LYS A 190 4.44 8.24 2.01
C LYS A 190 4.80 9.14 3.16
N PHE A 191 5.58 8.64 4.13
CA PHE A 191 6.25 9.49 5.11
C PHE A 191 7.72 9.14 5.20
N GLU A 192 8.53 10.11 5.61
CA GLU A 192 9.97 9.99 5.79
C GLU A 192 10.43 10.79 6.99
N PHE A 193 11.45 10.30 7.70
CA PHE A 193 12.11 11.03 8.76
C PHE A 193 13.49 11.50 8.30
N VAL A 194 13.75 12.79 8.43
CA VAL A 194 15.04 13.40 8.17
C VAL A 194 15.54 14.05 9.43
N THR A 195 16.67 13.56 9.96
CA THR A 195 17.31 14.16 11.11
C THR A 195 18.20 15.33 10.69
N ILE A 196 18.24 16.39 11.49
CA ILE A 196 19.04 17.61 11.23
C ILE A 196 20.22 17.75 12.20
N ASP A 197 20.45 16.77 13.05
CA ASP A 197 21.47 16.77 14.11
C ASP A 197 22.60 15.77 13.85
N LEU A 198 22.79 15.35 12.57
CA LEU A 198 23.82 14.37 12.18
C LEU A 198 25.23 14.79 12.61
N LYS A 199 25.60 16.07 12.37
CA LYS A 199 26.92 16.59 12.74
C LYS A 199 27.16 16.55 14.24
N GLU A 200 26.16 16.93 15.03
CA GLU A 200 26.19 16.88 16.48
C GLU A 200 26.34 15.41 16.97
N PHE A 201 25.55 14.51 16.39
CA PHE A 201 25.62 13.09 16.66
C PHE A 201 27.02 12.51 16.41
N VAL A 202 27.60 12.73 15.21
CA VAL A 202 28.92 12.23 14.85
C VAL A 202 29.99 12.74 15.83
N THR A 203 29.91 14.01 16.24
CA THR A 203 30.83 14.59 17.21
C THR A 203 30.71 13.92 18.58
N ASN A 204 29.49 13.79 19.08
CA ASN A 204 29.24 13.16 20.40
C ASN A 204 29.65 11.70 20.40
N GLU A 205 29.40 10.98 19.32
CA GLU A 205 29.71 9.56 19.21
C GLU A 205 31.20 9.31 19.05
N ALA A 206 31.94 10.16 18.34
CA ALA A 206 33.40 10.09 18.31
C ALA A 206 34.02 10.26 19.72
N HIS A 207 33.50 11.18 20.53
CA HIS A 207 33.91 11.35 21.90
C HIS A 207 33.58 10.12 22.78
N ARG A 208 32.36 9.54 22.58
CA ARG A 208 31.95 8.34 23.33
C ARG A 208 32.84 7.14 23.04
N LEU A 209 33.12 6.90 21.76
CA LEU A 209 33.99 5.79 21.32
C LEU A 209 35.43 5.98 21.82
N SER A 210 35.98 7.17 21.71
CA SER A 210 37.33 7.48 22.21
C SER A 210 37.44 7.26 23.73
N ALA A 211 36.41 7.62 24.49
CA ALA A 211 36.36 7.37 25.92
C ALA A 211 36.27 5.86 26.28
N LYS A 212 35.52 5.09 25.46
CA LYS A 212 35.40 3.62 25.59
C LYS A 212 36.74 2.94 25.32
N ASP A 213 37.45 3.36 24.26
CA ASP A 213 38.77 2.83 23.89
C ASP A 213 39.84 3.15 24.96
N ALA A 214 39.84 4.37 25.48
CA ALA A 214 40.73 4.76 26.59
C ALA A 214 40.51 3.96 27.87
N ALA A 215 39.25 3.60 28.16
CA ALA A 215 38.92 2.76 29.33
C ALA A 215 39.35 1.30 29.15
N LEU A 216 39.38 0.78 27.92
CA LEU A 216 39.80 -0.60 27.61
C LEU A 216 41.32 -0.75 27.48
N SER A 217 42.07 0.31 27.17
CA SER A 217 43.51 0.29 26.97
C SER A 217 44.19 1.55 27.56
N PRO A 218 44.28 1.68 28.91
CA PRO A 218 44.80 2.90 29.55
C PRO A 218 46.25 3.23 29.21
N GLU A 219 47.06 2.21 28.87
CA GLU A 219 48.51 2.41 28.57
C GLU A 219 48.78 2.84 27.13
N ASN A 220 47.80 2.71 26.21
CA ASN A 220 47.94 3.01 24.78
C ASN A 220 46.90 4.00 24.27
N ALA A 221 46.30 4.79 25.14
CA ALA A 221 45.32 5.78 24.73
C ALA A 221 46.01 6.81 23.78
N PRO A 222 45.71 6.83 22.47
CA PRO A 222 46.32 7.80 21.60
C PRO A 222 45.81 9.19 21.97
N ALA A 223 46.75 10.13 22.11
CA ALA A 223 46.44 11.48 22.56
C ALA A 223 45.44 12.25 21.67
N GLU A 224 45.26 11.87 20.42
CA GLU A 224 44.35 12.49 19.46
C GLU A 224 44.13 11.61 18.22
N VAL A 225 43.26 10.63 18.28
CA VAL A 225 42.63 10.10 17.08
C VAL A 225 41.14 10.03 17.31
N PRO A 226 40.31 10.92 16.74
CA PRO A 226 38.89 10.75 16.78
C PRO A 226 38.59 9.44 16.05
N SER A 227 38.03 8.46 16.77
CA SER A 227 37.49 7.25 16.15
C SER A 227 36.54 7.71 15.03
N ARG A 228 36.81 7.31 13.79
CA ARG A 228 35.97 7.70 12.65
C ARG A 228 34.62 7.00 12.84
N VAL A 229 33.59 7.76 13.08
CA VAL A 229 32.21 7.26 13.16
C VAL A 229 31.78 6.86 11.75
N SER A 230 31.46 5.58 11.57
CA SER A 230 30.83 5.09 10.33
C SER A 230 29.32 5.04 10.54
N LEU A 231 28.55 5.67 9.66
CA LEU A 231 27.09 5.64 9.75
C LEU A 231 26.52 4.24 9.51
N ASP A 232 27.24 3.38 8.80
CA ASP A 232 26.85 1.99 8.54
C ASP A 232 26.86 1.11 9.81
N ASP A 233 27.52 1.58 10.89
CA ASP A 233 27.55 0.88 12.16
C ASP A 233 26.27 1.11 13.00
N TYR A 234 25.33 1.89 12.48
CA TYR A 234 24.10 2.23 13.19
C TYR A 234 22.87 1.74 12.46
N ARG A 235 21.91 1.24 13.24
CA ARG A 235 20.61 0.81 12.74
C ARG A 235 19.50 1.69 13.30
N VAL A 236 18.56 2.04 12.47
CA VAL A 236 17.36 2.76 12.84
C VAL A 236 16.20 1.77 12.90
N ILE A 237 15.44 1.76 13.98
CA ILE A 237 14.20 1.00 14.08
C ILE A 237 13.06 1.98 14.27
N VAL A 238 12.09 1.92 13.38
CA VAL A 238 10.85 2.70 13.47
C VAL A 238 9.73 1.78 13.92
N TYR A 239 9.18 2.05 15.11
CA TYR A 239 8.08 1.30 15.70
C TYR A 239 6.76 2.05 15.48
N TYR A 240 5.74 1.37 14.98
CA TYR A 240 4.38 1.90 15.00
C TYR A 240 3.81 1.77 16.42
N GLU A 241 3.56 2.92 17.03
CA GLU A 241 2.94 3.02 18.36
C GLU A 241 1.41 2.93 18.20
N GLY A 242 0.84 1.77 18.48
CA GLY A 242 -0.58 1.52 18.30
C GLY A 242 -0.90 0.83 16.98
N TYR A 243 -1.72 1.44 16.14
CA TYR A 243 -2.28 0.79 14.95
C TYR A 243 -1.62 1.28 13.66
N MET A 244 -1.13 0.33 12.86
CA MET A 244 -0.71 0.55 11.48
C MET A 244 -1.80 0.02 10.54
N PRO A 245 -2.40 0.84 9.64
CA PRO A 245 -3.34 0.35 8.63
C PRO A 245 -2.69 -0.74 7.78
N SER A 246 -3.33 -1.91 7.70
CA SER A 246 -2.72 -3.10 7.08
C SER A 246 -3.62 -3.81 6.07
N VAL A 247 -4.90 -3.44 6.00
CA VAL A 247 -5.87 -4.01 5.05
C VAL A 247 -6.67 -2.89 4.41
N PHE A 248 -6.73 -2.88 3.08
CA PHE A 248 -7.45 -1.90 2.27
C PHE A 248 -8.63 -2.55 1.56
N ASN A 249 -9.76 -1.86 1.50
CA ASN A 249 -10.97 -2.30 0.80
C ASN A 249 -11.22 -1.40 -0.41
N MET A 250 -11.17 -1.98 -1.61
CA MET A 250 -11.38 -1.30 -2.88
C MET A 250 -12.81 -0.76 -3.05
N PHE A 251 -13.82 -1.48 -2.50
CA PHE A 251 -15.23 -1.10 -2.62
C PHE A 251 -15.58 0.12 -1.78
N THR A 252 -14.95 0.26 -0.61
CA THR A 252 -15.19 1.39 0.30
C THR A 252 -14.12 2.45 0.23
N ASP A 253 -13.04 2.19 -0.54
CA ASP A 253 -11.90 3.07 -0.77
C ASP A 253 -11.25 3.58 0.52
N ARG A 254 -11.03 2.67 1.45
CA ARG A 254 -10.42 2.99 2.76
C ARG A 254 -9.77 1.76 3.40
N PRO A 255 -8.83 1.97 4.34
CA PRO A 255 -8.40 0.93 5.25
C PRO A 255 -9.57 0.42 6.08
N VAL A 256 -9.64 -0.90 6.28
CA VAL A 256 -10.72 -1.58 7.05
C VAL A 256 -10.19 -2.39 8.21
N ASP A 257 -8.88 -2.63 8.26
CA ASP A 257 -8.21 -3.28 9.37
C ASP A 257 -6.80 -2.72 9.58
N SER A 258 -6.25 -2.99 10.75
CA SER A 258 -4.96 -2.49 11.17
C SER A 258 -4.21 -3.52 12.01
N ARG A 259 -2.91 -3.35 12.13
CA ARG A 259 -2.03 -4.22 12.89
C ARG A 259 -1.34 -3.45 14.02
N THR A 260 -1.08 -4.14 15.13
CA THR A 260 -0.27 -3.63 16.25
C THR A 260 1.11 -4.26 16.22
N GLY A 261 2.09 -3.60 16.87
CA GLY A 261 3.46 -4.11 17.00
C GLY A 261 4.23 -4.17 15.68
N ALA A 262 3.82 -3.40 14.67
CA ALA A 262 4.57 -3.28 13.44
C ALA A 262 5.82 -2.42 13.67
N ALA A 263 6.91 -2.79 13.00
CA ALA A 263 8.14 -2.04 12.98
C ALA A 263 8.88 -2.30 11.67
N PHE A 264 9.81 -1.43 11.34
CA PHE A 264 10.75 -1.67 10.25
C PHE A 264 12.15 -1.19 10.64
N GLU A 265 13.14 -1.78 10.00
CA GLU A 265 14.55 -1.44 10.17
C GLU A 265 15.02 -0.63 8.97
N SER A 266 15.90 0.34 9.25
CA SER A 266 16.53 1.22 8.28
C SER A 266 17.97 1.52 8.71
N THR A 267 18.68 2.26 7.87
CA THR A 267 20.04 2.77 8.13
C THR A 267 20.04 4.29 8.09
N LEU A 268 21.12 4.90 8.58
CA LEU A 268 21.36 6.33 8.44
C LEU A 268 21.85 6.61 7.02
N SER A 269 20.99 7.20 6.17
CA SER A 269 21.37 7.61 4.82
C SER A 269 21.72 9.09 4.80
N GLN A 270 23.01 9.42 4.67
CA GLN A 270 23.49 10.82 4.70
C GLN A 270 22.95 11.60 3.53
N LEU A 271 22.32 12.74 3.80
CA LEU A 271 21.81 13.70 2.79
C LEU A 271 22.74 14.92 2.67
N SER A 272 23.33 15.36 3.79
CA SER A 272 24.29 16.45 3.87
C SER A 272 25.20 16.25 5.08
N ASP A 273 26.10 17.22 5.35
CA ASP A 273 26.97 17.20 6.53
C ASP A 273 26.20 17.22 7.87
N SER A 274 24.97 17.75 7.87
CA SER A 274 24.15 17.92 9.06
C SER A 274 22.86 17.10 9.02
N GLU A 275 22.52 16.44 7.92
CA GLU A 275 21.24 15.77 7.73
C GLU A 275 21.39 14.33 7.23
N ALA A 276 20.51 13.45 7.73
CA ALA A 276 20.37 12.09 7.24
C ALA A 276 18.90 11.66 7.20
N SER A 277 18.54 10.85 6.20
CA SER A 277 17.28 10.11 6.21
C SER A 277 17.38 8.94 7.18
N LEU A 278 16.35 8.77 7.99
CA LEU A 278 16.20 7.68 8.97
C LEU A 278 15.29 6.57 8.41
N GLY A 279 14.81 6.72 7.17
CA GLY A 279 13.93 5.79 6.51
C GLY A 279 12.54 6.34 6.28
N PHE A 280 11.78 5.61 5.46
CA PHE A 280 10.45 5.97 5.02
C PHE A 280 9.54 4.75 4.88
N ASP A 281 8.23 5.01 4.83
CA ASP A 281 7.25 3.95 4.58
C ASP A 281 6.03 4.47 3.82
N TYR A 282 5.31 3.55 3.19
CA TYR A 282 4.02 3.78 2.57
C TYR A 282 2.89 3.21 3.43
N VAL A 283 1.88 4.02 3.70
CA VAL A 283 0.76 3.66 4.58
C VAL A 283 -0.56 3.77 3.82
N MET A 284 -1.40 2.76 3.94
CA MET A 284 -2.77 2.78 3.41
C MET A 284 -3.59 3.85 4.13
N VAL A 285 -4.23 4.75 3.37
CA VAL A 285 -5.01 5.86 3.92
C VAL A 285 -6.36 5.99 3.24
N ASN A 286 -7.30 6.63 3.94
CA ASN A 286 -8.57 7.05 3.36
C ASN A 286 -8.41 8.38 2.60
N HIS A 287 -9.52 8.97 2.15
CA HIS A 287 -9.49 10.29 1.48
C HIS A 287 -9.23 11.47 2.43
N ALA A 288 -9.50 11.30 3.72
CA ALA A 288 -9.30 12.36 4.70
C ALA A 288 -7.85 12.40 5.17
N GLU A 289 -7.42 13.53 5.72
CA GLU A 289 -6.17 13.59 6.46
C GLU A 289 -6.27 12.69 7.69
N THR A 290 -5.25 11.86 7.90
CA THR A 290 -5.14 10.94 9.02
C THR A 290 -3.76 11.05 9.65
N ALA A 291 -3.43 10.19 10.60
CA ALA A 291 -2.10 10.13 11.16
C ALA A 291 -1.79 8.73 11.68
N VAL A 292 -0.51 8.38 11.69
CA VAL A 292 0.04 7.28 12.46
C VAL A 292 0.91 7.83 13.59
N SER A 293 1.12 7.03 14.63
CA SER A 293 2.04 7.36 15.71
C SER A 293 3.22 6.39 15.63
N VAL A 294 4.43 6.92 15.64
CA VAL A 294 5.66 6.10 15.57
C VAL A 294 6.66 6.53 16.60
N ARG A 295 7.59 5.65 16.94
CA ARG A 295 8.78 5.91 17.75
C ARG A 295 10.00 5.49 16.97
N ILE A 296 11.08 6.25 17.06
CA ILE A 296 12.34 5.95 16.41
C ILE A 296 13.35 5.56 17.48
N ALA A 297 14.10 4.47 17.27
CA ALA A 297 15.25 4.10 18.07
C ALA A 297 16.48 4.00 17.16
N LEU A 298 17.59 4.58 17.61
CA LEU A 298 18.91 4.43 17.01
C LEU A 298 19.71 3.44 17.83
N LEU A 299 20.26 2.41 17.20
CA LEU A 299 21.07 1.37 17.81
C LEU A 299 22.49 1.38 17.23
N SER A 300 23.48 1.10 18.08
CA SER A 300 24.84 0.81 17.63
C SER A 300 24.95 -0.57 16.98
N ALA A 301 26.10 -0.89 16.39
CA ALA A 301 26.41 -2.22 15.85
C ALA A 301 26.26 -3.33 16.90
N ASP A 302 26.58 -3.04 18.17
CA ASP A 302 26.42 -3.98 19.28
C ASP A 302 24.97 -4.15 19.75
N GLY A 303 24.02 -3.40 19.16
CA GLY A 303 22.60 -3.41 19.54
C GLY A 303 22.30 -2.56 20.79
N GLU A 304 23.21 -1.72 21.25
CA GLU A 304 22.98 -0.76 22.33
C GLU A 304 22.07 0.36 21.81
N VAL A 305 21.03 0.72 22.55
CA VAL A 305 20.15 1.85 22.22
C VAL A 305 20.87 3.15 22.51
N ILE A 306 21.22 3.90 21.47
CA ILE A 306 21.92 5.18 21.56
C ILE A 306 20.92 6.31 21.85
N SER A 307 19.82 6.31 21.11
CA SER A 307 18.74 7.28 21.29
C SER A 307 17.37 6.64 21.05
N THR A 308 16.35 7.25 21.62
CA THR A 308 14.96 6.91 21.32
C THR A 308 14.10 8.15 21.43
N THR A 309 13.18 8.33 20.48
CA THR A 309 12.24 9.45 20.49
C THR A 309 11.01 9.12 21.34
N PRO A 310 10.28 10.10 21.85
CA PRO A 310 8.90 9.91 22.25
C PRO A 310 8.04 9.51 21.05
N ALA A 311 6.76 9.22 21.29
CA ALA A 311 5.81 8.94 20.22
C ALA A 311 5.61 10.18 19.35
N ILE A 312 5.87 10.04 18.04
CA ILE A 312 5.75 11.10 17.04
C ILE A 312 4.47 10.86 16.26
N ARG A 313 3.60 11.86 16.21
CA ARG A 313 2.41 11.82 15.36
C ARG A 313 2.76 12.30 13.97
N VAL A 314 2.69 11.41 12.97
CA VAL A 314 2.96 11.69 11.57
C VAL A 314 1.64 11.95 10.85
N PRO A 315 1.39 13.17 10.36
CA PRO A 315 0.21 13.46 9.55
C PRO A 315 0.36 12.83 8.17
N LEU A 316 -0.72 12.23 7.68
CA LEU A 316 -0.76 11.52 6.41
C LEU A 316 -1.91 12.02 5.56
N LYS A 317 -1.65 12.17 4.26
CA LYS A 317 -2.67 12.45 3.25
C LYS A 317 -2.37 11.61 2.00
N ARG A 318 -3.43 11.10 1.38
CA ARG A 318 -3.33 10.30 0.16
C ARG A 318 -2.52 11.01 -0.93
N SER A 319 -1.65 10.27 -1.60
CA SER A 319 -0.75 10.77 -2.65
C SER A 319 0.12 11.96 -2.21
N VAL A 320 0.53 11.98 -0.94
CA VAL A 320 1.43 13.01 -0.40
C VAL A 320 2.60 12.33 0.31
N HIS A 321 3.79 12.90 0.14
CA HIS A 321 5.00 12.54 0.84
C HIS A 321 5.21 13.50 2.02
N THR A 322 4.93 13.05 3.24
CA THR A 322 5.18 13.80 4.46
C THR A 322 6.61 13.61 4.92
N ILE A 323 7.41 14.66 4.95
CA ILE A 323 8.77 14.64 5.51
C ILE A 323 8.73 15.26 6.91
N MET A 324 9.07 14.45 7.91
CA MET A 324 9.25 14.90 9.30
C MET A 324 10.72 15.26 9.50
N ARG A 325 11.02 16.55 9.66
CA ARG A 325 12.39 17.07 9.77
C ARG A 325 12.64 17.65 11.15
N ASP A 326 13.50 17.00 11.95
CA ASP A 326 13.81 17.41 13.32
C ASP A 326 15.10 16.76 13.83
N LYS A 327 15.49 17.07 15.08
CA LYS A 327 16.53 16.37 15.82
C LYS A 327 16.00 15.05 16.37
N PHE A 328 16.44 13.92 15.83
CA PHE A 328 15.96 12.60 16.24
C PHE A 328 17.05 11.71 16.85
N ILE A 329 18.32 11.95 16.54
CA ILE A 329 19.39 11.01 16.87
C ILE A 329 20.30 11.44 18.01
N THR A 330 20.24 12.69 18.45
CA THR A 330 20.97 13.16 19.63
C THR A 330 20.17 13.07 20.92
N MET A 331 18.88 12.64 20.84
CA MET A 331 18.06 12.43 22.03
C MET A 331 18.64 11.30 22.87
N ARG A 332 18.87 11.55 24.15
CA ARG A 332 19.29 10.51 25.08
C ARG A 332 18.13 9.56 25.35
N ALA A 333 18.38 8.27 25.24
CA ALA A 333 17.47 7.27 25.76
C ALA A 333 17.28 7.54 27.27
N SER A 334 16.19 8.18 27.63
CA SER A 334 15.90 8.40 29.06
C SER A 334 15.40 7.08 29.66
N GLY A 335 16.31 6.30 30.18
CA GLY A 335 15.99 5.19 31.08
C GLY A 335 15.53 5.72 32.43
N GLY A 336 14.32 6.24 32.52
CA GLY A 336 13.74 6.80 33.74
C GLY A 336 13.02 8.10 33.44
N ILE A 337 11.93 8.32 34.11
CA ILE A 337 11.01 9.48 34.03
C ILE A 337 11.81 10.79 34.22
N GLY A 338 12.47 11.24 33.18
CA GLY A 338 13.04 12.56 33.03
C GLY A 338 12.33 13.21 31.86
N VAL A 339 11.27 13.93 32.16
CA VAL A 339 10.61 14.83 31.25
C VAL A 339 11.61 15.92 30.90
N ASP A 340 12.18 15.87 29.68
CA ASP A 340 12.91 17.00 29.16
C ASP A 340 11.85 18.07 28.85
N SER A 341 11.78 19.10 29.70
CA SER A 341 10.72 20.09 29.70
C SER A 341 10.63 20.92 28.42
N ASP A 342 11.70 20.95 27.63
CA ASP A 342 11.76 21.71 26.39
C ASP A 342 11.06 20.99 25.23
N TYR A 343 11.00 19.65 25.27
CA TYR A 343 10.37 18.85 24.20
C TYR A 343 8.85 18.69 24.37
N ASP A 344 8.37 18.53 25.60
CA ASP A 344 6.94 18.39 25.90
C ASP A 344 6.14 19.69 25.66
N GLY A 345 6.80 20.85 25.71
CA GLY A 345 6.14 22.14 25.49
C GLY A 345 5.74 22.36 24.02
N GLU A 346 6.56 21.97 23.08
CA GLU A 346 6.38 22.26 21.65
C GLU A 346 5.42 21.28 20.98
N PHE A 347 5.49 19.98 21.29
CA PHE A 347 4.51 18.99 20.80
C PHE A 347 3.09 19.23 21.29
N ASN A 348 2.92 19.71 22.53
CA ASN A 348 1.61 20.06 23.07
C ASN A 348 0.99 21.28 22.38
N ILE A 349 1.79 22.22 21.87
CA ILE A 349 1.30 23.39 21.10
C ILE A 349 0.73 22.93 19.75
N PHE A 350 1.35 21.94 19.11
CA PHE A 350 0.87 21.38 17.84
C PHE A 350 -0.47 20.64 18.02
N LEU A 351 -0.62 19.81 19.06
CA LEU A 351 -1.89 19.15 19.40
C LEU A 351 -3.02 20.14 19.73
N LYS A 352 -2.73 21.25 20.42
CA LYS A 352 -3.73 22.28 20.71
C LYS A 352 -4.22 23.04 19.47
N ARG A 353 -3.36 23.27 18.48
CA ARG A 353 -3.76 23.89 17.21
C ARG A 353 -4.65 22.98 16.37
N PHE A 354 -4.39 21.67 16.35
CA PHE A 354 -5.21 20.72 15.60
C PHE A 354 -6.59 20.50 16.21
N LEU A 355 -6.70 20.44 17.56
CA LEU A 355 -7.98 20.29 18.27
C LEU A 355 -8.87 21.54 18.20
N ARG A 356 -8.29 22.75 18.06
CA ARG A 356 -9.09 23.99 17.92
C ARG A 356 -9.70 24.20 16.53
N ARG A 357 -9.21 23.55 15.48
CA ARG A 357 -9.80 23.61 14.13
C ARG A 357 -10.89 22.57 13.86
N GLY A 358 -11.03 21.56 14.71
CA GLY A 358 -12.04 20.49 14.59
C GLY A 358 -13.32 20.72 15.41
N SER A 359 -13.46 21.85 16.13
CA SER A 359 -14.64 22.14 16.96
C SER A 359 -15.46 23.33 16.49
N ALA A 360 -15.48 23.62 15.21
CA ALA A 360 -16.44 24.53 14.60
C ALA A 360 -17.07 23.81 13.40
N PHE A 361 -18.02 22.90 13.70
CA PHE A 361 -19.32 22.66 13.06
C PHE A 361 -19.93 21.42 13.72
#